data_cf05a914f46ae64901c2c108c7d71a61
#
_entry.id   cf05a914f46ae64901c2c108c7d71a61
#
_cell.length_a   1.000
_cell.length_b   1.000
_cell.length_c   1.000
_cell.angle_alpha   90.00
_cell.angle_beta   90.00
_cell.angle_gamma   90.00
#
_symmetry.space_group_name_H-M   'P 1'
#
loop_
_entity.id
_entity.type
_entity.pdbx_description
1 polymer ?
#
loop_
_entity_poly.entity_id
_entity_poly.type
_entity_poly.pdbx_seq_one_letter_code
_entity_poly.pdbx_strand_id
1 'polypeptide(L)'
;MLELDWVKLHTRNGKAPPIAYVHGELFGAGGLKAKPDNPRGSRSKSLENRCKGRGEWNVYDVVCVDGVVKLSVNGKFVNGISHVQYKKGYLCLESEGAEIHFRNMKIMELPPGITSPEQTAPLIK
;
A
#
# COMPACT_ATOMS: atom_id res chain seq x y z
N MET A 1 8.15 2.26 -4.39
CA MET A 1 7.77 2.48 -5.81
C MET A 1 8.56 1.54 -6.67
N LEU A 2 7.93 0.90 -7.64
CA LEU A 2 8.63 0.03 -8.56
C LEU A 2 8.38 0.55 -9.96
N GLU A 3 9.47 0.83 -10.65
CA GLU A 3 9.37 1.00 -12.09
C GLU A 3 8.80 -0.28 -12.69
N LEU A 4 7.90 -0.14 -13.63
CA LEU A 4 7.33 -1.29 -14.34
C LEU A 4 8.40 -2.10 -15.07
N ASP A 5 9.52 -1.46 -15.42
CA ASP A 5 10.69 -2.11 -15.97
C ASP A 5 11.56 -2.80 -14.88
N TRP A 6 11.30 -2.55 -13.59
CA TRP A 6 12.10 -3.11 -12.51
C TRP A 6 12.08 -4.64 -12.52
N VAL A 7 10.93 -5.24 -12.78
CA VAL A 7 10.79 -6.70 -12.90
C VAL A 7 11.70 -7.22 -14.01
N LYS A 8 11.71 -6.54 -15.15
CA LYS A 8 12.56 -6.90 -16.31
C LYS A 8 14.04 -6.75 -15.98
N LEU A 9 14.41 -5.63 -15.35
CA LEU A 9 15.80 -5.35 -14.97
C LEU A 9 16.34 -6.29 -13.88
N HIS A 10 15.46 -6.78 -13.00
CA HIS A 10 15.83 -7.63 -11.86
C HIS A 10 15.48 -9.11 -12.06
N THR A 11 14.99 -9.50 -13.23
CA THR A 11 14.83 -10.91 -13.59
C THR A 11 16.19 -11.53 -13.76
N ARG A 12 16.52 -12.52 -12.96
CA ARG A 12 17.77 -13.27 -13.01
C ARG A 12 17.48 -14.73 -13.30
N ASN A 13 18.20 -15.31 -14.26
CA ASN A 13 18.03 -16.72 -14.66
C ASN A 13 16.58 -17.09 -14.98
N GLY A 14 15.84 -16.19 -15.64
CA GLY A 14 14.44 -16.39 -15.99
C GLY A 14 13.46 -16.33 -14.81
N LYS A 15 13.93 -16.04 -13.59
CA LYS A 15 13.07 -15.88 -12.41
C LYS A 15 12.79 -14.40 -12.17
N ALA A 16 11.52 -14.03 -12.25
CA ALA A 16 11.06 -12.71 -11.89
C ALA A 16 11.24 -12.46 -10.37
N PRO A 17 11.47 -11.19 -9.97
CA PRO A 17 11.51 -10.82 -8.56
C PRO A 17 10.18 -11.13 -7.86
N PRO A 18 10.21 -11.28 -6.51
CA PRO A 18 9.00 -11.54 -5.76
C PRO A 18 7.94 -10.45 -5.93
N ILE A 19 6.66 -10.83 -5.91
CA ILE A 19 5.52 -9.92 -6.01
C ILE A 19 5.53 -8.79 -4.96
N ALA A 20 6.22 -8.99 -3.84
CA ALA A 20 6.37 -7.98 -2.79
C ALA A 20 7.12 -6.71 -3.23
N TYR A 21 7.73 -6.72 -4.38
CA TYR A 21 8.36 -5.54 -4.98
C TYR A 21 7.51 -4.87 -6.05
N VAL A 22 6.23 -5.17 -6.10
CA VAL A 22 5.27 -4.47 -6.95
C VAL A 22 4.52 -3.39 -6.16
N HIS A 23 3.79 -2.54 -6.86
CA HIS A 23 3.01 -1.46 -6.25
C HIS A 23 2.01 -1.97 -5.21
N GLY A 24 1.85 -1.20 -4.12
CA GLY A 24 0.92 -1.51 -3.05
C GLY A 24 1.54 -2.23 -1.85
N GLU A 25 2.85 -2.28 -1.74
CA GLU A 25 3.51 -2.75 -0.52
C GLU A 25 3.35 -1.73 0.61
N LEU A 26 3.00 -2.21 1.82
CA LEU A 26 2.84 -1.39 3.01
C LEU A 26 3.82 -1.80 4.10
N PHE A 27 4.42 -0.82 4.76
CA PHE A 27 5.32 -1.05 5.88
C PHE A 27 5.41 0.16 6.79
N GLY A 28 5.79 -0.08 8.04
CA GLY A 28 6.12 0.99 8.98
C GLY A 28 7.52 1.54 8.71
N ALA A 29 7.64 2.85 8.63
CA ALA A 29 8.91 3.56 8.53
C ALA A 29 9.22 4.31 9.83
N GLY A 30 10.50 4.67 10.05
CA GLY A 30 10.90 5.48 11.21
C GLY A 30 10.56 4.85 12.57
N GLY A 31 10.60 3.53 12.69
CA GLY A 31 10.27 2.82 13.92
C GLY A 31 8.78 2.60 14.18
N LEU A 32 7.91 3.00 13.25
CA LEU A 32 6.48 2.71 13.33
C LEU A 32 6.24 1.19 13.24
N LYS A 33 5.56 0.64 14.24
CA LYS A 33 5.18 -0.77 14.26
C LYS A 33 3.80 -0.96 13.64
N ALA A 34 3.64 -2.00 12.85
CA ALA A 34 2.37 -2.42 12.28
C ALA A 34 2.36 -3.94 12.12
N LYS A 35 1.16 -4.53 12.13
CA LYS A 35 0.97 -5.95 11.82
C LYS A 35 0.59 -6.08 10.35
N PRO A 36 1.39 -6.74 9.51
CA PRO A 36 1.05 -6.97 8.11
C PRO A 36 -0.13 -7.94 7.96
N ASP A 37 -1.03 -7.65 7.01
CA ASP A 37 -2.11 -8.59 6.63
C ASP A 37 -1.56 -9.73 5.75
N ASN A 38 -0.59 -9.42 4.89
CA ASN A 38 0.08 -10.39 4.03
C ASN A 38 1.60 -10.31 4.23
N PRO A 39 2.14 -10.94 5.30
CA PRO A 39 3.48 -10.68 5.79
C PRO A 39 4.60 -11.16 4.87
N ARG A 40 5.62 -10.30 4.78
CA ARG A 40 6.95 -10.61 4.31
C ARG A 40 7.97 -9.88 5.19
N GLY A 41 8.41 -10.55 6.23
CA GLY A 41 9.14 -9.89 7.32
C GLY A 41 8.25 -8.83 7.99
N SER A 42 8.75 -7.61 8.14
CA SER A 42 8.01 -6.46 8.69
C SER A 42 7.09 -5.75 7.69
N ARG A 43 7.09 -6.18 6.44
CA ARG A 43 6.31 -5.58 5.35
C ARG A 43 5.06 -6.40 5.06
N SER A 44 4.02 -5.74 4.57
CA SER A 44 2.85 -6.38 3.98
C SER A 44 2.93 -6.27 2.48
N LYS A 45 3.03 -7.40 1.79
CA LYS A 45 3.12 -7.43 0.32
C LYS A 45 1.74 -7.32 -0.32
N SER A 46 1.67 -6.72 -1.48
CA SER A 46 0.46 -6.70 -2.28
C SER A 46 0.03 -8.12 -2.67
N LEU A 47 -1.28 -8.37 -2.66
CA LEU A 47 -1.86 -9.66 -3.06
C LEU A 47 -1.66 -9.91 -4.57
N GLU A 48 -1.69 -8.84 -5.36
CA GLU A 48 -1.52 -8.89 -6.81
C GLU A 48 -0.96 -7.57 -7.34
N ASN A 49 -0.37 -7.59 -8.53
CA ASN A 49 0.01 -6.37 -9.24
C ASN A 49 -1.17 -5.85 -10.03
N ARG A 50 -1.70 -4.69 -9.62
CA ARG A 50 -2.83 -4.00 -10.26
C ARG A 50 -2.41 -2.75 -11.03
N CYS A 51 -1.12 -2.40 -11.00
CA CYS A 51 -0.66 -1.20 -11.68
C CYS A 51 -0.70 -1.37 -13.19
N LYS A 52 -1.19 -0.32 -13.84
CA LYS A 52 -1.14 -0.13 -15.28
C LYS A 52 0.26 0.25 -15.72
N GLY A 53 0.52 0.17 -17.01
CA GLY A 53 1.79 0.43 -17.65
C GLY A 53 2.30 1.87 -17.51
N ARG A 54 3.51 2.08 -17.98
CA ARG A 54 4.14 3.40 -18.03
C ARG A 54 3.30 4.38 -18.83
N GLY A 55 3.16 5.60 -18.32
CA GLY A 55 2.36 6.66 -18.94
C GLY A 55 0.86 6.57 -18.66
N GLU A 56 0.41 5.57 -17.92
CA GLU A 56 -0.98 5.43 -17.54
C GLU A 56 -1.21 5.88 -16.08
N TRP A 57 -2.40 6.44 -15.84
CA TRP A 57 -2.81 6.83 -14.51
C TRP A 57 -3.31 5.63 -13.70
N ASN A 58 -2.82 5.56 -12.47
CA ASN A 58 -3.28 4.60 -11.47
C ASN A 58 -4.04 5.32 -10.36
N VAL A 59 -5.08 4.70 -9.83
CA VAL A 59 -5.87 5.22 -8.72
C VAL A 59 -5.52 4.44 -7.47
N TYR A 60 -5.20 5.17 -6.41
CA TYR A 60 -4.99 4.62 -5.06
C TYR A 60 -6.11 5.12 -4.15
N ASP A 61 -6.81 4.19 -3.52
CA ASP A 61 -7.78 4.48 -2.47
C ASP A 61 -7.24 3.89 -1.17
N VAL A 62 -7.08 4.75 -0.16
CA VAL A 62 -6.53 4.36 1.13
C VAL A 62 -7.55 4.69 2.21
N VAL A 63 -7.90 3.71 3.01
CA VAL A 63 -8.67 3.89 4.24
C VAL A 63 -7.76 3.68 5.43
N CYS A 64 -7.70 4.68 6.31
CA CYS A 64 -6.90 4.63 7.53
C CYS A 64 -7.80 4.97 8.72
N VAL A 65 -8.15 3.97 9.52
CA VAL A 65 -9.08 4.08 10.65
C VAL A 65 -8.61 3.21 11.80
N ASP A 66 -8.57 3.77 13.01
CA ASP A 66 -8.28 3.05 14.26
C ASP A 66 -7.08 2.08 14.20
N GLY A 67 -5.98 2.55 13.60
CA GLY A 67 -4.76 1.76 13.47
C GLY A 67 -4.83 0.67 12.39
N VAL A 68 -5.85 0.69 11.55
CA VAL A 68 -5.99 -0.17 10.37
C VAL A 68 -5.78 0.68 9.12
N VAL A 69 -4.94 0.21 8.21
CA VAL A 69 -4.76 0.82 6.89
C VAL A 69 -5.07 -0.21 5.83
N LYS A 70 -5.96 0.13 4.91
CA LYS A 70 -6.32 -0.70 3.76
C LYS A 70 -6.06 0.07 2.48
N LEU A 71 -5.50 -0.61 1.51
CA LEU A 71 -5.13 -0.05 0.22
C LEU A 71 -5.84 -0.79 -0.91
N SER A 72 -6.47 -0.02 -1.77
CA SER A 72 -6.96 -0.48 -3.06
C SER A 72 -6.19 0.19 -4.19
N VAL A 73 -5.92 -0.56 -5.25
CA VAL A 73 -5.30 -0.05 -6.47
C VAL A 73 -6.20 -0.37 -7.65
N ASN A 74 -6.56 0.67 -8.41
CA ASN A 74 -7.45 0.56 -9.56
C ASN A 74 -8.77 -0.16 -9.23
N GLY A 75 -9.39 0.25 -8.11
CA GLY A 75 -10.70 -0.21 -7.68
C GLY A 75 -10.74 -1.59 -7.02
N LYS A 76 -9.58 -2.20 -6.72
CA LYS A 76 -9.54 -3.49 -6.04
C LYS A 76 -8.61 -3.46 -4.83
N PHE A 77 -9.06 -4.02 -3.70
CA PHE A 77 -8.23 -4.21 -2.51
C PHE A 77 -7.00 -5.07 -2.83
N VAL A 78 -5.85 -4.60 -2.41
CA VAL A 78 -4.58 -5.30 -2.66
C VAL A 78 -3.74 -5.51 -1.41
N ASN A 79 -3.94 -4.71 -0.35
CA ASN A 79 -3.07 -4.83 0.81
C ASN A 79 -3.66 -4.15 2.05
N GLY A 80 -3.15 -4.55 3.22
CA GLY A 80 -3.49 -3.91 4.48
C GLY A 80 -2.44 -4.12 5.55
N ILE A 81 -2.52 -3.28 6.56
CA ILE A 81 -1.80 -3.41 7.83
C ILE A 81 -2.74 -3.05 8.97
N SER A 82 -2.45 -3.54 10.17
CA SER A 82 -3.21 -3.26 11.36
C SER A 82 -2.30 -3.00 12.56
N HIS A 83 -2.88 -2.66 13.71
CA HIS A 83 -2.13 -2.33 14.94
C HIS A 83 -1.10 -1.21 14.73
N VAL A 84 -1.40 -0.29 13.81
CA VAL A 84 -0.57 0.89 13.57
C VAL A 84 -0.73 1.83 14.77
N GLN A 85 0.36 2.34 15.30
CA GLN A 85 0.31 3.34 16.37
C GLN A 85 -0.40 4.60 15.89
N TYR A 86 -1.31 5.13 16.72
CA TYR A 86 -1.95 6.41 16.45
C TYR A 86 -0.94 7.54 16.53
N LYS A 87 -0.75 8.23 15.43
CA LYS A 87 0.09 9.43 15.38
C LYS A 87 -0.56 10.45 14.46
N LYS A 88 -0.49 11.70 14.85
CA LYS A 88 -0.72 12.81 13.93
C LYS A 88 0.53 12.98 13.07
N GLY A 89 0.35 13.26 11.81
CA GLY A 89 1.43 13.47 10.86
C GLY A 89 0.94 14.07 9.56
N TYR A 90 1.85 14.30 8.67
CA TYR A 90 1.56 14.77 7.33
C TYR A 90 1.36 13.59 6.37
N LEU A 91 0.47 13.77 5.41
CA LEU A 91 0.43 12.92 4.23
C LEU A 91 1.53 13.41 3.29
N CYS A 92 2.51 12.54 3.04
CA CYS A 92 3.65 12.85 2.17
C CYS A 92 3.54 12.08 0.86
N LEU A 93 3.98 12.73 -0.21
CA LEU A 93 4.18 12.11 -1.51
C LEU A 93 5.67 12.17 -1.81
N GLU A 94 6.23 11.03 -2.17
CA GLU A 94 7.66 10.89 -2.40
C GLU A 94 7.96 10.29 -3.76
N SER A 95 9.10 10.67 -4.29
CA SER A 95 9.71 10.08 -5.48
C SER A 95 11.17 9.76 -5.16
N GLU A 96 11.57 8.53 -5.38
CA GLU A 96 12.94 8.05 -5.15
C GLU A 96 13.67 7.82 -6.49
N GLY A 97 14.07 8.92 -7.13
CA GLY A 97 14.91 8.90 -8.33
C GLY A 97 14.17 8.71 -9.66
N ALA A 98 12.85 8.70 -9.67
CA ALA A 98 12.05 8.69 -10.89
C ALA A 98 11.02 9.83 -10.88
N GLU A 99 10.68 10.35 -12.04
CA GLU A 99 9.60 11.33 -12.17
C GLU A 99 8.26 10.67 -11.90
N ILE A 100 7.48 11.26 -10.97
CA ILE A 100 6.14 10.80 -10.62
C ILE A 100 5.20 11.99 -10.65
N HIS A 101 4.07 11.83 -11.30
CA HIS A 101 3.00 12.80 -11.33
C HIS A 101 1.85 12.36 -10.41
N PHE A 102 1.35 13.31 -9.63
CA PHE A 102 0.19 13.12 -8.76
C PHE A 102 -0.91 14.08 -9.16
N ARG A 103 -2.16 13.64 -9.13
CA ARG A 103 -3.32 14.49 -9.41
C ARG A 103 -4.55 14.03 -8.64
N ASN A 104 -5.56 14.90 -8.55
CA ASN A 104 -6.87 14.61 -7.96
C ASN A 104 -6.79 14.05 -6.53
N MET A 105 -5.87 14.59 -5.71
CA MET A 105 -5.75 14.20 -4.33
C MET A 105 -6.96 14.69 -3.54
N LYS A 106 -7.62 13.74 -2.87
CA LYS A 106 -8.79 14.00 -2.04
C LYS A 106 -8.59 13.33 -0.68
N ILE A 107 -8.97 14.03 0.37
CA ILE A 107 -9.01 13.48 1.73
C ILE A 107 -10.44 13.63 2.24
N MET A 108 -10.98 12.56 2.78
CA MET A 108 -12.22 12.57 3.53
C MET A 108 -11.89 12.26 4.98
N GLU A 109 -12.18 13.18 5.87
CA GLU A 109 -12.03 12.98 7.30
C GLU A 109 -13.23 12.17 7.81
N LEU A 110 -12.93 11.05 8.47
CA LEU A 110 -13.96 10.17 9.01
C LEU A 110 -14.26 10.55 10.46
N PRO A 111 -15.54 10.55 10.89
CA PRO A 111 -15.89 10.82 12.27
C PRO A 111 -15.25 9.80 13.22
N PRO A 112 -14.94 10.18 14.47
CA PRO A 112 -14.47 9.24 15.49
C PRO A 112 -15.48 8.11 15.76
N GLY A 113 -14.99 6.89 16.00
CA GLY A 113 -15.83 5.76 16.39
C GLY A 113 -16.62 5.12 15.23
N ILE A 114 -16.20 5.36 14.00
CA ILE A 114 -16.82 4.73 12.82
C ILE A 114 -16.56 3.22 12.74
N THR A 115 -15.47 2.73 13.29
CA THR A 115 -15.17 1.30 13.23
C THR A 115 -15.73 0.60 14.47
N SER A 116 -16.78 -0.18 14.25
CA SER A 116 -17.09 -1.28 15.17
C SER A 116 -16.33 -2.55 14.74
N PRO A 117 -16.16 -3.52 15.62
CA PRO A 117 -15.57 -4.81 15.26
C PRO A 117 -16.24 -5.49 14.05
N GLU A 118 -17.53 -5.27 13.87
CA GLU A 118 -18.32 -5.79 12.77
C GLU A 118 -18.00 -5.11 11.43
N GLN A 119 -17.44 -3.91 11.47
CA GLN A 119 -17.08 -3.13 10.28
C GLN A 119 -15.62 -3.33 9.85
N THR A 120 -14.83 -4.03 10.65
CA THR A 120 -13.48 -4.42 10.26
C THR A 120 -13.55 -5.63 9.33
N ALA A 121 -12.92 -5.52 8.16
CA ALA A 121 -12.79 -6.67 7.28
C ALA A 121 -12.12 -7.84 8.02
N PRO A 122 -12.63 -9.07 7.91
CA PRO A 122 -11.99 -10.21 8.55
C PRO A 122 -10.55 -10.34 8.06
N LEU A 123 -9.65 -10.65 8.98
CA LEU A 123 -8.28 -11.00 8.63
C LEU A 123 -8.34 -12.23 7.72
N ILE A 124 -7.76 -12.13 6.55
CA ILE A 124 -7.56 -13.30 5.68
C ILE A 124 -6.59 -14.21 6.42
N LYS A 125 -7.09 -15.36 6.85
CA LYS A 125 -6.28 -16.41 7.47
C LYS A 125 -5.48 -17.15 6.42
#